data_fb17f99c449dc4955017b7a1b4839a8c
#
_entry.id   fb17f99c449dc4955017b7a1b4839a8c
#
_cell.length_a   1.000
_cell.length_b   1.000
_cell.length_c   1.000
_cell.angle_alpha   90.00
_cell.angle_beta   90.00
_cell.angle_gamma   90.00
#
_symmetry.space_group_name_H-M   'P 1'
#
loop_
_entity.id
_entity.type
_entity.pdbx_description
1 polymer ?
#
loop_
_entity_poly.entity_id
_entity_poly.type
_entity_poly.pdbx_seq_one_letter_code
_entity_poly.pdbx_strand_id
1 'polypeptide(L)'
;TCAGRLAFPIFAFMAVEGYFYTRNLKRYALRLLLFALLSEVPFDLMYGGTWFYPVHQNVIWTLLLGLLGVHLMETVRKKQKLWVSLPVCAVVVAAGALLGTLGMTDYYGAGVLTVFAFYLFRGRKWWCLLGQALTLYWINVELLGGLMYPIRLFGMEFELCQQGFALLALVPIWLYRGRQGCHSKPFQYACYAFYPVHMLVLVLALNF
;
A
#
# COMPACT_ATOMS: atom_id res chain seq x y z
N THR A 1 4.19 -15.94 -0.01
CA THR A 1 2.92 -16.61 -0.35
C THR A 1 2.07 -15.75 -1.27
N CYS A 2 1.40 -16.33 -2.29
CA CYS A 2 0.55 -15.58 -3.23
C CYS A 2 -0.58 -14.82 -2.54
N ALA A 3 -1.17 -15.40 -1.48
CA ALA A 3 -2.22 -14.75 -0.70
C ALA A 3 -1.76 -13.45 -0.02
N GLY A 4 -0.51 -13.38 0.43
CA GLY A 4 0.05 -12.17 1.04
C GLY A 4 0.12 -10.97 0.09
N ARG A 5 0.18 -11.22 -1.24
CA ARG A 5 0.25 -10.15 -2.24
C ARG A 5 -1.06 -9.35 -2.37
N LEU A 6 -2.18 -9.91 -1.93
CA LEU A 6 -3.47 -9.20 -1.91
C LEU A 6 -3.54 -8.15 -0.79
N ALA A 7 -2.83 -8.36 0.30
CA ALA A 7 -2.96 -7.52 1.50
C ALA A 7 -2.55 -6.06 1.25
N PHE A 8 -1.40 -5.84 0.62
CA PHE A 8 -0.87 -4.50 0.44
C PHE A 8 -1.77 -3.58 -0.41
N PRO A 9 -2.28 -3.98 -1.61
CA PRO A 9 -3.20 -3.13 -2.37
C PRO A 9 -4.48 -2.80 -1.60
N ILE A 10 -4.99 -3.74 -0.78
CA ILE A 10 -6.16 -3.50 0.07
C ILE A 10 -5.84 -2.43 1.12
N PHE A 11 -4.69 -2.52 1.80
CA PHE A 11 -4.26 -1.51 2.78
C PHE A 11 -4.00 -0.15 2.12
N ALA A 12 -3.39 -0.11 0.94
CA ALA A 12 -3.19 1.12 0.18
C ALA A 12 -4.52 1.80 -0.19
N PHE A 13 -5.49 1.01 -0.68
CA PHE A 13 -6.84 1.49 -0.92
C PHE A 13 -7.51 2.02 0.36
N MET A 14 -7.44 1.26 1.45
CA MET A 14 -8.01 1.67 2.75
C MET A 14 -7.34 2.93 3.30
N ALA A 15 -6.05 3.13 3.08
CA ALA A 15 -5.34 4.34 3.49
C ALA A 15 -5.88 5.57 2.73
N VAL A 16 -6.12 5.45 1.43
CA VAL A 16 -6.72 6.51 0.62
C VAL A 16 -8.17 6.79 1.04
N GLU A 17 -9.00 5.76 1.21
CA GLU A 17 -10.36 5.95 1.71
C GLU A 17 -10.36 6.57 3.11
N GLY A 18 -9.48 6.11 4.00
CA GLY A 18 -9.28 6.70 5.32
C GLY A 18 -8.92 8.19 5.28
N TYR A 19 -8.14 8.62 4.30
CA TYR A 19 -7.84 10.04 4.09
C TYR A 19 -9.12 10.87 3.84
N PHE A 20 -10.02 10.39 3.00
CA PHE A 20 -11.25 11.12 2.68
C PHE A 20 -12.31 11.07 3.79
N TYR A 21 -12.31 10.04 4.61
CA TYR A 21 -13.26 9.90 5.72
C TYR A 21 -12.75 10.46 7.06
N THR A 22 -11.44 10.76 7.18
CA THR A 22 -10.91 11.28 8.44
C THR A 22 -11.27 12.74 8.68
N ARG A 23 -11.70 13.06 9.89
CA ARG A 23 -11.93 14.45 10.33
C ARG A 23 -10.63 15.16 10.72
N ASN A 24 -9.59 14.43 11.05
CA ASN A 24 -8.32 14.98 11.52
C ASN A 24 -7.13 14.19 10.93
N LEU A 25 -6.60 14.72 9.84
CA LEU A 25 -5.47 14.11 9.15
C LEU A 25 -4.22 14.03 10.02
N LYS A 26 -3.93 15.06 10.84
CA LYS A 26 -2.76 15.05 11.74
C LYS A 26 -2.81 13.87 12.70
N ARG A 27 -3.98 13.59 13.31
CA ARG A 27 -4.16 12.42 14.17
C ARG A 27 -4.06 11.11 13.41
N TYR A 28 -4.51 11.07 12.16
CA TYR A 28 -4.39 9.87 11.32
C TYR A 28 -2.92 9.60 10.96
N ALA A 29 -2.20 10.60 10.46
CA ALA A 29 -0.78 10.48 10.14
C ALA A 29 0.06 10.14 11.38
N LEU A 30 -0.22 10.76 12.55
CA LEU A 30 0.46 10.45 13.80
C LEU A 30 0.25 9.00 14.25
N ARG A 31 -0.95 8.44 14.08
CA ARG A 31 -1.21 7.02 14.34
C ARG A 31 -0.39 6.12 13.43
N LEU A 32 -0.37 6.39 12.11
CA LEU A 32 0.48 5.63 11.18
C LEU A 32 1.95 5.71 11.58
N LEU A 33 2.45 6.90 11.92
CA LEU A 33 3.82 7.10 12.37
C LEU A 33 4.13 6.28 13.64
N LEU A 34 3.26 6.34 14.65
CA LEU A 34 3.43 5.57 15.88
C LEU A 34 3.46 4.06 15.61
N PHE A 35 2.54 3.57 14.77
CA PHE A 35 2.53 2.14 14.42
C PHE A 35 3.67 1.75 13.48
N ALA A 36 4.17 2.65 12.62
CA ALA A 36 5.39 2.42 11.87
C ALA A 36 6.57 2.16 12.81
N LEU A 37 6.78 3.07 13.79
CA LEU A 37 7.85 2.94 14.77
C LEU A 37 7.71 1.70 15.66
N LEU A 38 6.49 1.40 16.16
CA LEU A 38 6.24 0.23 16.99
C LEU A 38 6.42 -1.09 16.22
N SER A 39 6.17 -1.08 14.92
CA SER A 39 6.27 -2.27 14.07
C SER A 39 7.68 -2.50 13.54
N GLU A 40 8.60 -1.54 13.71
CA GLU A 40 9.96 -1.65 13.18
C GLU A 40 10.72 -2.81 13.86
N VAL A 41 10.68 -2.88 15.18
CA VAL A 41 11.38 -3.95 15.92
C VAL A 41 10.91 -5.36 15.53
N PRO A 42 9.58 -5.68 15.53
CA PRO A 42 9.12 -6.97 15.05
C PRO A 42 9.45 -7.24 13.58
N PHE A 43 9.45 -6.22 12.76
CA PHE A 43 9.79 -6.33 11.33
C PHE A 43 11.28 -6.63 11.13
N ASP A 44 12.15 -5.91 11.82
CA ASP A 44 13.60 -6.09 11.78
C ASP A 44 14.01 -7.48 12.25
N LEU A 45 13.39 -7.97 13.33
CA LEU A 45 13.60 -9.33 13.84
C LEU A 45 13.18 -10.39 12.81
N MET A 46 12.08 -10.16 12.11
CA MET A 46 11.58 -11.11 11.10
C MET A 46 12.41 -11.10 9.81
N TYR A 47 12.84 -9.93 9.37
CA TYR A 47 13.52 -9.74 8.09
C TYR A 47 15.04 -9.88 8.17
N GLY A 48 15.66 -9.25 9.18
CA GLY A 48 17.11 -9.18 9.38
C GLY A 48 17.64 -10.07 10.50
N GLY A 49 16.76 -10.71 11.30
CA GLY A 49 17.17 -11.50 12.46
C GLY A 49 17.84 -10.67 13.57
N THR A 50 17.76 -9.36 13.51
CA THR A 50 18.39 -8.40 14.44
C THR A 50 17.37 -7.39 14.95
N TRP A 51 17.67 -6.77 16.10
CA TRP A 51 16.79 -5.75 16.68
C TRP A 51 16.75 -4.44 15.86
N PHE A 52 17.71 -4.24 14.98
CA PHE A 52 17.82 -3.06 14.12
C PHE A 52 18.37 -3.45 12.75
N TYR A 53 17.55 -3.32 11.71
CA TYR A 53 17.88 -3.63 10.33
C TYR A 53 17.51 -2.46 9.39
N PRO A 54 18.38 -1.44 9.26
CA PRO A 54 18.04 -0.18 8.58
C PRO A 54 17.89 -0.28 7.07
N VAL A 55 18.14 -1.44 6.47
CA VAL A 55 18.18 -1.63 5.01
C VAL A 55 16.79 -1.91 4.42
N HIS A 56 15.80 -2.15 5.27
CA HIS A 56 14.43 -2.38 4.81
C HIS A 56 13.44 -1.96 5.91
N GLN A 57 12.51 -1.09 5.55
CA GLN A 57 11.54 -0.50 6.48
C GLN A 57 10.15 -1.12 6.29
N ASN A 58 9.36 -1.21 7.35
CA ASN A 58 8.06 -1.84 7.30
C ASN A 58 7.05 -1.08 6.41
N VAL A 59 6.00 -1.78 5.98
CA VAL A 59 4.98 -1.29 5.02
C VAL A 59 4.21 -0.05 5.48
N ILE A 60 4.15 0.23 6.79
CA ILE A 60 3.40 1.38 7.30
C ILE A 60 4.08 2.69 6.90
N TRP A 61 5.41 2.71 6.75
CA TRP A 61 6.14 3.85 6.20
C TRP A 61 5.71 4.16 4.76
N THR A 62 5.55 3.14 3.92
CA THR A 62 5.02 3.29 2.57
C THR A 62 3.63 3.94 2.57
N LEU A 63 2.73 3.47 3.45
CA LEU A 63 1.39 4.03 3.59
C LEU A 63 1.42 5.48 4.10
N LEU A 64 2.30 5.80 5.03
CA LEU A 64 2.47 7.16 5.56
C LEU A 64 2.98 8.12 4.47
N LEU A 65 4.02 7.75 3.74
CA LEU A 65 4.53 8.53 2.61
C LEU A 65 3.45 8.75 1.55
N GLY A 66 2.76 7.68 1.17
CA GLY A 66 1.64 7.76 0.23
C GLY A 66 0.53 8.69 0.72
N LEU A 67 0.14 8.61 2.00
CA LEU A 67 -0.87 9.48 2.60
C LEU A 67 -0.46 10.96 2.58
N LEU A 68 0.79 11.27 2.89
CA LEU A 68 1.32 12.64 2.86
C LEU A 68 1.33 13.20 1.42
N GLY A 69 1.74 12.37 0.46
CA GLY A 69 1.70 12.75 -0.96
C GLY A 69 0.27 12.98 -1.46
N VAL A 70 -0.69 12.12 -1.10
CA VAL A 70 -2.12 12.30 -1.39
C VAL A 70 -2.62 13.62 -0.82
N HIS A 71 -2.26 13.95 0.43
CA HIS A 71 -2.65 15.22 1.04
C HIS A 71 -2.10 16.43 0.28
N LEU A 72 -0.84 16.37 -0.14
CA LEU A 72 -0.22 17.43 -0.91
C LEU A 72 -0.91 17.61 -2.27
N MET A 73 -1.12 16.53 -3.02
CA MET A 73 -1.83 16.54 -4.30
C MET A 73 -3.25 17.10 -4.17
N GLU A 74 -4.01 16.66 -3.17
CA GLU A 74 -5.38 17.11 -2.94
C GLU A 74 -5.43 18.59 -2.54
N THR A 75 -4.46 19.05 -1.74
CA THR A 75 -4.35 20.46 -1.34
C THR A 75 -4.08 21.35 -2.56
N VAL A 76 -3.18 20.93 -3.44
CA VAL A 76 -2.85 21.66 -4.67
C VAL A 76 -4.03 21.68 -5.63
N ARG A 77 -4.68 20.53 -5.85
CA ARG A 77 -5.86 20.41 -6.72
C ARG A 77 -7.02 21.29 -6.29
N LYS A 78 -7.21 21.51 -4.99
CA LYS A 78 -8.26 22.39 -4.46
C LYS A 78 -7.95 23.87 -4.59
N LYS A 79 -6.69 24.26 -4.59
CA LYS A 79 -6.26 25.67 -4.56
C LYS A 79 -5.83 26.20 -5.91
N GLN A 80 -5.42 25.36 -6.84
CA GLN A 80 -4.80 25.75 -8.10
C GLN A 80 -5.62 25.31 -9.30
N LYS A 81 -5.42 26.02 -10.43
CA LYS A 81 -5.98 25.64 -11.73
C LYS A 81 -5.35 24.32 -12.22
N LEU A 82 -6.06 23.61 -13.09
CA LEU A 82 -5.66 22.29 -13.57
C LEU A 82 -4.25 22.27 -14.18
N TRP A 83 -3.91 23.26 -14.99
CA TRP A 83 -2.60 23.37 -15.66
C TRP A 83 -1.42 23.60 -14.70
N VAL A 84 -1.66 24.11 -13.49
CA VAL A 84 -0.65 24.19 -12.41
C VAL A 84 -0.65 22.92 -11.58
N SER A 85 -1.83 22.38 -11.28
CA SER A 85 -1.95 21.21 -10.40
C SER A 85 -1.40 19.94 -11.05
N LEU A 86 -1.52 19.74 -12.36
CA LEU A 86 -1.01 18.57 -13.05
C LEU A 86 0.51 18.39 -12.93
N PRO A 87 1.36 19.39 -13.28
CA PRO A 87 2.81 19.24 -13.13
C PRO A 87 3.23 19.09 -11.66
N VAL A 88 2.56 19.77 -10.73
CA VAL A 88 2.86 19.61 -9.30
C VAL A 88 2.50 18.18 -8.84
N CYS A 89 1.36 17.62 -9.25
CA CYS A 89 1.03 16.24 -8.95
C CYS A 89 2.06 15.26 -9.55
N ALA A 90 2.52 15.50 -10.78
CA ALA A 90 3.58 14.69 -11.39
C ALA A 90 4.88 14.72 -10.58
N VAL A 91 5.28 15.91 -10.11
CA VAL A 91 6.45 16.07 -9.22
C VAL A 91 6.24 15.33 -7.89
N VAL A 92 5.05 15.42 -7.29
CA VAL A 92 4.74 14.71 -6.03
C VAL A 92 4.81 13.19 -6.23
N VAL A 93 4.31 12.68 -7.37
CA VAL A 93 4.39 11.25 -7.71
C VAL A 93 5.84 10.81 -7.86
N ALA A 94 6.65 11.56 -8.61
CA ALA A 94 8.07 11.24 -8.80
C ALA A 94 8.85 11.32 -7.48
N ALA A 95 8.64 12.39 -6.69
CA ALA A 95 9.27 12.55 -5.38
C ALA A 95 8.86 11.46 -4.39
N GLY A 96 7.58 11.08 -4.37
CA GLY A 96 7.09 9.99 -3.52
C GLY A 96 7.70 8.63 -3.88
N ALA A 97 7.79 8.33 -5.18
CA ALA A 97 8.45 7.11 -5.66
C ALA A 97 9.94 7.11 -5.28
N LEU A 98 10.63 8.24 -5.46
CA LEU A 98 12.04 8.39 -5.10
C LEU A 98 12.26 8.23 -3.59
N LEU A 99 11.45 8.90 -2.76
CA LEU A 99 11.54 8.82 -1.30
C LEU A 99 11.24 7.41 -0.79
N GLY A 100 10.25 6.71 -1.38
CA GLY A 100 9.97 5.31 -1.05
C GLY A 100 11.13 4.38 -1.37
N THR A 101 11.84 4.64 -2.49
CA THR A 101 13.01 3.86 -2.90
C THR A 101 14.23 4.18 -2.02
N LEU A 102 14.55 5.46 -1.82
CA LEU A 102 15.67 5.88 -0.98
C LEU A 102 15.48 5.53 0.50
N GLY A 103 14.25 5.61 0.99
CA GLY A 103 13.88 5.21 2.34
C GLY A 103 13.81 3.69 2.53
N MET A 104 14.09 2.90 1.48
CA MET A 104 14.05 1.44 1.52
C MET A 104 12.76 0.89 2.16
N THR A 105 11.64 1.58 1.92
CA THR A 105 10.34 1.15 2.45
C THR A 105 9.88 -0.13 1.77
N ASP A 106 9.05 -0.91 2.45
CA ASP A 106 8.46 -2.12 1.86
C ASP A 106 7.73 -1.79 0.55
N TYR A 107 7.98 -2.58 -0.49
CA TYR A 107 7.62 -2.29 -1.90
C TYR A 107 8.30 -1.04 -2.51
N TYR A 108 9.26 -0.40 -1.85
CA TYR A 108 9.99 0.76 -2.35
C TYR A 108 9.08 1.86 -2.91
N GLY A 109 9.51 2.53 -3.97
CA GLY A 109 8.70 3.52 -4.69
C GLY A 109 7.42 2.95 -5.30
N ALA A 110 7.41 1.68 -5.70
CA ALA A 110 6.26 0.97 -6.24
C ALA A 110 5.08 0.93 -5.25
N GLY A 111 5.38 0.77 -3.97
CA GLY A 111 4.37 0.82 -2.91
C GLY A 111 3.71 2.20 -2.81
N VAL A 112 4.50 3.28 -2.85
CA VAL A 112 3.97 4.65 -2.83
C VAL A 112 3.15 4.92 -4.09
N LEU A 113 3.61 4.47 -5.27
CA LEU A 113 2.86 4.58 -6.52
C LEU A 113 1.52 3.85 -6.47
N THR A 114 1.44 2.71 -5.78
CA THR A 114 0.18 1.99 -5.56
C THR A 114 -0.84 2.82 -4.79
N VAL A 115 -0.41 3.52 -3.73
CA VAL A 115 -1.28 4.45 -2.98
C VAL A 115 -1.75 5.59 -3.89
N PHE A 116 -0.86 6.16 -4.70
CA PHE A 116 -1.20 7.23 -5.65
C PHE A 116 -2.14 6.75 -6.75
N ALA A 117 -2.00 5.51 -7.24
CA ALA A 117 -2.91 4.92 -8.21
C ALA A 117 -4.36 4.87 -7.67
N PHE A 118 -4.55 4.42 -6.45
CA PHE A 118 -5.87 4.43 -5.81
C PHE A 118 -6.43 5.82 -5.57
N TYR A 119 -5.59 6.82 -5.32
CA TYR A 119 -6.02 8.21 -5.22
C TYR A 119 -6.40 8.80 -6.57
N LEU A 120 -5.57 8.65 -7.60
CA LEU A 120 -5.78 9.24 -8.93
C LEU A 120 -6.99 8.63 -9.63
N PHE A 121 -7.17 7.32 -9.51
CA PHE A 121 -8.27 6.56 -10.07
C PHE A 121 -9.37 6.26 -9.04
N ARG A 122 -9.53 7.14 -8.03
CA ARG A 122 -10.57 7.00 -7.03
C ARG A 122 -11.94 7.18 -7.66
N GLY A 123 -12.80 6.17 -7.57
CA GLY A 123 -14.18 6.21 -8.08
C GLY A 123 -14.64 4.86 -8.61
N ARG A 124 -15.90 4.82 -9.05
CA ARG A 124 -16.55 3.59 -9.53
C ARG A 124 -16.90 3.65 -11.02
N LYS A 125 -16.44 4.67 -11.72
CA LYS A 125 -16.61 4.76 -13.17
C LYS A 125 -15.72 3.73 -13.84
N TRP A 126 -16.14 3.19 -14.97
CA TRP A 126 -15.39 2.16 -15.68
C TRP A 126 -13.93 2.52 -15.96
N TRP A 127 -13.65 3.77 -16.30
CA TRP A 127 -12.29 4.25 -16.54
C TRP A 127 -11.44 4.34 -15.27
N CYS A 128 -12.06 4.56 -14.09
CA CYS A 128 -11.34 4.49 -12.81
C CYS A 128 -10.93 3.04 -12.52
N LEU A 129 -11.85 2.08 -12.73
CA LEU A 129 -11.57 0.66 -12.54
C LEU A 129 -10.49 0.18 -13.50
N LEU A 130 -10.59 0.58 -14.76
CA LEU A 130 -9.55 0.27 -15.76
C LEU A 130 -8.20 0.88 -15.38
N GLY A 131 -8.17 2.15 -14.96
CA GLY A 131 -6.96 2.82 -14.50
C GLY A 131 -6.32 2.12 -13.31
N GLN A 132 -7.10 1.70 -12.32
CA GLN A 132 -6.60 0.89 -11.20
C GLN A 132 -6.02 -0.44 -11.69
N ALA A 133 -6.73 -1.16 -12.57
CA ALA A 133 -6.28 -2.45 -13.08
C ALA A 133 -4.96 -2.33 -13.87
N LEU A 134 -4.88 -1.37 -14.78
CA LEU A 134 -3.69 -1.15 -15.60
C LEU A 134 -2.48 -0.67 -14.79
N THR A 135 -2.70 0.24 -13.85
CA THR A 135 -1.59 0.73 -12.99
C THR A 135 -1.12 -0.34 -12.02
N LEU A 136 -2.03 -1.12 -11.41
CA LEU A 136 -1.63 -2.24 -10.57
C LEU A 136 -0.91 -3.33 -11.36
N TYR A 137 -1.37 -3.64 -12.57
CA TYR A 137 -0.68 -4.58 -13.46
C TYR A 137 0.75 -4.10 -13.71
N TRP A 138 0.91 -2.88 -14.19
CA TRP A 138 2.21 -2.31 -14.49
C TRP A 138 3.13 -2.28 -13.25
N ILE A 139 2.62 -1.85 -12.09
CA ILE A 139 3.41 -1.79 -10.85
C ILE A 139 3.84 -3.19 -10.39
N ASN A 140 2.91 -4.16 -10.40
CA ASN A 140 3.21 -5.47 -9.80
C ASN A 140 3.88 -6.44 -10.77
N VAL A 141 3.56 -6.40 -12.06
CA VAL A 141 4.11 -7.35 -13.02
C VAL A 141 5.38 -6.80 -13.68
N GLU A 142 5.36 -5.53 -14.14
CA GLU A 142 6.48 -4.96 -14.87
C GLU A 142 7.53 -4.32 -13.96
N LEU A 143 7.11 -3.53 -12.95
CA LEU A 143 8.02 -2.77 -12.11
C LEU A 143 8.60 -3.62 -10.96
N LEU A 144 7.76 -4.36 -10.23
CA LEU A 144 8.20 -5.22 -9.13
C LEU A 144 8.66 -6.59 -9.62
N GLY A 145 8.01 -7.15 -10.65
CA GLY A 145 8.32 -8.47 -11.17
C GLY A 145 8.21 -9.58 -10.11
N GLY A 146 9.17 -10.48 -10.09
CA GLY A 146 9.26 -11.53 -9.08
C GLY A 146 9.31 -12.94 -9.67
N LEU A 147 8.99 -13.94 -8.84
CA LEU A 147 8.99 -15.33 -9.27
C LEU A 147 7.91 -15.57 -10.32
N MET A 148 8.34 -16.20 -11.42
CA MET A 148 7.46 -16.66 -12.48
C MET A 148 7.11 -18.14 -12.25
N TYR A 149 5.83 -18.47 -12.32
CA TYR A 149 5.34 -19.83 -12.23
C TYR A 149 4.90 -20.31 -13.62
N PRO A 150 5.55 -21.33 -14.23
CA PRO A 150 5.07 -21.89 -15.47
C PRO A 150 3.76 -22.63 -15.23
N ILE A 151 2.71 -22.22 -15.92
CA ILE A 151 1.39 -22.86 -15.90
C ILE A 151 1.09 -23.37 -17.30
N ARG A 152 0.68 -24.65 -17.39
CA ARG A 152 0.15 -25.23 -18.62
C ARG A 152 -1.38 -25.14 -18.62
N LEU A 153 -1.93 -24.31 -19.49
CA LEU A 153 -3.37 -24.18 -19.67
C LEU A 153 -3.71 -24.44 -21.15
N PHE A 154 -4.63 -25.36 -21.42
CA PHE A 154 -5.04 -25.72 -22.78
C PHE A 154 -3.90 -26.08 -23.73
N GLY A 155 -2.81 -26.70 -23.23
CA GLY A 155 -1.66 -27.09 -24.04
C GLY A 155 -0.66 -25.95 -24.35
N MET A 156 -0.91 -24.74 -23.88
CA MET A 156 -0.02 -23.60 -23.96
C MET A 156 0.68 -23.38 -22.62
N GLU A 157 1.97 -23.00 -22.65
CA GLU A 157 2.73 -22.63 -21.47
C GLU A 157 2.62 -21.13 -21.25
N PHE A 158 2.15 -20.74 -20.06
CA PHE A 158 2.07 -19.36 -19.61
C PHE A 158 2.93 -19.16 -18.38
N GLU A 159 3.59 -18.01 -18.28
CA GLU A 159 4.30 -17.62 -17.08
C GLU A 159 3.41 -16.69 -16.24
N LEU A 160 3.08 -17.14 -15.04
CA LEU A 160 2.31 -16.34 -14.09
C LEU A 160 3.23 -15.67 -13.08
N CYS A 161 3.29 -14.35 -13.11
CA CYS A 161 4.05 -13.58 -12.13
C CYS A 161 3.39 -13.67 -10.74
N GLN A 162 4.18 -14.01 -9.71
CA GLN A 162 3.70 -14.06 -8.32
C GLN A 162 3.10 -12.73 -7.85
N GLN A 163 3.69 -11.61 -8.23
CA GLN A 163 3.18 -10.28 -7.89
C GLN A 163 1.85 -9.99 -8.60
N GLY A 164 1.57 -10.62 -9.73
CA GLY A 164 0.30 -10.49 -10.44
C GLY A 164 -0.92 -10.88 -9.60
N PHE A 165 -0.76 -11.73 -8.57
CA PHE A 165 -1.82 -12.03 -7.62
C PHE A 165 -2.34 -10.80 -6.87
N ALA A 166 -1.56 -9.71 -6.79
CA ALA A 166 -2.00 -8.44 -6.24
C ALA A 166 -3.24 -7.85 -6.95
N LEU A 167 -3.43 -8.15 -8.25
CA LEU A 167 -4.62 -7.70 -8.99
C LEU A 167 -5.91 -8.31 -8.45
N LEU A 168 -5.86 -9.50 -7.85
CA LEU A 168 -7.05 -10.11 -7.24
C LEU A 168 -7.60 -9.28 -6.07
N ALA A 169 -6.78 -8.39 -5.47
CA ALA A 169 -7.24 -7.44 -4.47
C ALA A 169 -8.27 -6.44 -5.01
N LEU A 170 -8.31 -6.22 -6.33
CA LEU A 170 -9.33 -5.34 -6.94
C LEU A 170 -10.74 -5.89 -6.76
N VAL A 171 -10.92 -7.20 -6.66
CA VAL A 171 -12.26 -7.81 -6.48
C VAL A 171 -12.91 -7.32 -5.18
N PRO A 172 -12.33 -7.53 -3.98
CA PRO A 172 -12.92 -7.00 -2.75
C PRO A 172 -12.94 -5.46 -2.71
N ILE A 173 -11.97 -4.77 -3.32
CA ILE A 173 -11.94 -3.31 -3.41
C ILE A 173 -13.15 -2.78 -4.21
N TRP A 174 -13.46 -3.37 -5.35
CA TRP A 174 -14.60 -2.95 -6.18
C TRP A 174 -15.96 -3.33 -5.59
N LEU A 175 -16.00 -4.39 -4.78
CA LEU A 175 -17.20 -4.76 -4.01
C LEU A 175 -17.44 -3.87 -2.80
N TYR A 176 -16.42 -3.17 -2.30
CA TYR A 176 -16.53 -2.26 -1.15
C TYR A 176 -17.48 -1.09 -1.45
N ARG A 177 -18.52 -0.93 -0.64
CA ARG A 177 -19.61 0.05 -0.85
C ARG A 177 -19.42 1.37 -0.08
N GLY A 178 -18.25 1.65 0.47
CA GLY A 178 -18.00 2.86 1.27
C GLY A 178 -18.72 2.87 2.61
N ARG A 179 -19.22 1.72 3.08
CA ARG A 179 -19.86 1.62 4.38
C ARG A 179 -18.83 1.18 5.41
N GLN A 180 -18.80 1.92 6.52
CA GLN A 180 -17.94 1.57 7.63
C GLN A 180 -18.55 0.37 8.36
N GLY A 181 -17.73 -0.63 8.66
CA GLY A 181 -18.13 -1.83 9.39
C GLY A 181 -18.24 -1.59 10.90
N CYS A 182 -17.82 -2.54 11.71
CA CYS A 182 -17.86 -2.45 13.16
C CYS A 182 -17.03 -1.28 13.70
N HIS A 183 -17.65 -0.40 14.48
CA HIS A 183 -17.06 0.84 15.03
C HIS A 183 -16.63 0.73 16.49
N SER A 184 -16.53 -0.48 17.04
CA SER A 184 -16.13 -0.63 18.43
C SER A 184 -14.64 -0.25 18.62
N LYS A 185 -14.35 0.49 19.70
CA LYS A 185 -12.96 0.84 20.06
C LYS A 185 -12.05 -0.40 20.21
N PRO A 186 -12.50 -1.49 20.88
CA PRO A 186 -11.68 -2.71 20.98
C PRO A 186 -11.31 -3.29 19.61
N PHE A 187 -12.25 -3.36 18.66
CA PHE A 187 -11.99 -3.85 17.31
C PHE A 187 -10.98 -2.96 16.58
N GLN A 188 -11.08 -1.66 16.74
CA GLN A 188 -10.14 -0.70 16.15
C GLN A 188 -8.71 -0.90 16.69
N TYR A 189 -8.54 -1.09 18.01
CA TYR A 189 -7.25 -1.39 18.62
C TYR A 189 -6.71 -2.75 18.17
N ALA A 190 -7.57 -3.76 18.05
CA ALA A 190 -7.17 -5.07 17.53
C ALA A 190 -6.64 -4.98 16.10
N CYS A 191 -7.30 -4.20 15.22
CA CYS A 191 -6.81 -3.96 13.86
C CYS A 191 -5.44 -3.27 13.84
N TYR A 192 -5.21 -2.29 14.71
CA TYR A 192 -3.90 -1.63 14.78
C TYR A 192 -2.81 -2.54 15.34
N ALA A 193 -3.11 -3.32 16.38
CA ALA A 193 -2.16 -4.22 17.01
C ALA A 193 -1.86 -5.45 16.13
N PHE A 194 -2.75 -5.78 15.19
CA PHE A 194 -2.60 -6.99 14.37
C PHE A 194 -1.26 -7.05 13.66
N TYR A 195 -0.83 -5.95 13.03
CA TYR A 195 0.40 -5.93 12.25
C TYR A 195 1.65 -6.22 13.09
N PRO A 196 1.97 -5.48 14.17
CA PRO A 196 3.14 -5.80 14.99
C PRO A 196 3.03 -7.14 15.72
N VAL A 197 1.82 -7.53 16.17
CA VAL A 197 1.63 -8.78 16.92
C VAL A 197 1.82 -9.99 16.01
N HIS A 198 1.23 -10.01 14.80
CA HIS A 198 1.41 -11.17 13.92
C HIS A 198 2.86 -11.34 13.46
N MET A 199 3.60 -10.23 13.28
CA MET A 199 5.03 -10.28 12.99
C MET A 199 5.81 -10.93 14.14
N LEU A 200 5.53 -10.55 15.39
CA LEU A 200 6.14 -11.18 16.57
C LEU A 200 5.80 -12.67 16.68
N VAL A 201 4.55 -13.03 16.41
CA VAL A 201 4.14 -14.44 16.40
C VAL A 201 4.91 -15.25 15.36
N LEU A 202 5.12 -14.67 14.16
CA LEU A 202 5.92 -15.31 13.11
C LEU A 202 7.40 -15.44 13.53
N VAL A 203 7.99 -14.42 14.14
CA VAL A 203 9.36 -14.49 14.67
C VAL A 203 9.49 -15.60 15.69
N LEU A 204 8.56 -15.70 16.64
CA LEU A 204 8.55 -16.75 17.65
C LEU A 204 8.36 -18.16 17.05
N ALA A 205 7.49 -18.27 16.03
CA ALA A 205 7.23 -19.56 15.36
C ALA A 205 8.40 -20.02 14.47
N LEU A 206 9.23 -19.11 13.97
CA LEU A 206 10.37 -19.43 13.12
C LEU A 206 11.66 -19.73 13.94
N ASN A 207 11.72 -19.27 15.19
CA ASN A 207 12.85 -19.48 16.09
C ASN A 207 12.66 -20.69 17.03
N PHE A 208 11.58 -21.45 16.88
CA PHE A 208 11.30 -22.73 17.52
C PHE A 208 11.18 -23.82 16.46
#